data_8972e8fbb42785b20bc895ee7223bfd3
#
_entry.id   8972e8fbb42785b20bc895ee7223bfd3
#
_cell.length_a   1.000
_cell.length_b   1.000
_cell.length_c   1.000
_cell.angle_alpha   90.00
_cell.angle_beta   90.00
_cell.angle_gamma   90.00
#
_symmetry.space_group_name_H-M   'P 1'
#
loop_
_entity.id
_entity.type
_entity.pdbx_description
1 polymer ?
#
loop_
_entity_poly.entity_id
_entity_poly.type
_entity_poly.pdbx_seq_one_letter_code
_entity_poly.pdbx_strand_id
1 'polypeptide(L)'
;MAILGDFGTTWTKLLDTVTGERRVLPTREAAAAGLRADIATGHSAKRWAERFVNELIALAQGGERLIGGSDFLLVDVGSRDVKYVRMRNGELAEMDWTATCGALTGFTLELLGKYYSMDYAAVEPSPKSVPVTCGVLGMEQLFELVSEGVPVEEAIARFARGIAMNTHRFIGEPPAFYLSGGMCENRLFMRSFPDGVEVQPLGRFVLVEGLVAEVEAVL
;
A
#
# COMPACT_ATOMS: atom_id res chain seq x y z
N MET A 1 -22.57 -16.21 2.22
CA MET A 1 -21.25 -16.83 2.43
C MET A 1 -20.38 -16.43 1.25
N ALA A 2 -19.30 -15.71 1.49
CA ALA A 2 -18.44 -15.26 0.39
C ALA A 2 -16.96 -15.19 0.84
N ILE A 3 -16.07 -15.55 -0.07
CA ILE A 3 -14.64 -15.30 0.02
C ILE A 3 -14.36 -13.99 -0.71
N LEU A 4 -13.83 -13.01 0.00
CA LEU A 4 -13.42 -11.72 -0.53
C LEU A 4 -11.90 -11.71 -0.72
N GLY A 5 -11.42 -11.10 -1.81
CA GLY A 5 -10.00 -11.12 -2.13
C GLY A 5 -9.44 -9.82 -2.68
N ASP A 6 -8.24 -9.46 -2.25
CA ASP A 6 -7.37 -8.52 -2.95
C ASP A 6 -6.21 -9.31 -3.57
N PHE A 7 -6.23 -9.49 -4.89
CA PHE A 7 -5.17 -10.15 -5.63
C PHE A 7 -4.19 -9.11 -6.18
N GLY A 8 -3.37 -8.59 -5.27
CA GLY A 8 -2.32 -7.64 -5.59
C GLY A 8 -1.17 -8.23 -6.41
N THR A 9 -0.21 -7.40 -6.80
CA THR A 9 0.94 -7.85 -7.63
C THR A 9 1.83 -8.85 -6.90
N THR A 10 2.12 -8.64 -5.62
CA THR A 10 3.03 -9.49 -4.82
C THR A 10 2.33 -10.26 -3.72
N TRP A 11 1.29 -9.67 -3.13
CA TRP A 11 0.57 -10.24 -1.99
C TRP A 11 -0.92 -10.32 -2.27
N THR A 12 -1.50 -11.47 -1.96
CA THR A 12 -2.94 -11.72 -1.95
C THR A 12 -3.45 -11.68 -0.51
N LYS A 13 -4.58 -11.00 -0.29
CA LYS A 13 -5.29 -10.96 1.00
C LYS A 13 -6.67 -11.55 0.77
N LEU A 14 -7.08 -12.46 1.64
CA LEU A 14 -8.39 -13.13 1.59
C LEU A 14 -9.10 -12.94 2.93
N LEU A 15 -10.41 -12.77 2.85
CA LEU A 15 -11.33 -12.73 3.99
C LEU A 15 -12.48 -13.70 3.73
N ASP A 16 -12.66 -14.65 4.63
CA ASP A 16 -13.86 -15.46 4.69
C ASP A 16 -14.92 -14.71 5.52
N THR A 17 -16.04 -14.35 4.90
CA THR A 17 -17.09 -13.56 5.56
C THR A 17 -17.91 -14.33 6.59
N VAL A 18 -17.78 -15.66 6.63
CA VAL A 18 -18.49 -16.54 7.61
C VAL A 18 -17.66 -16.73 8.86
N THR A 19 -16.40 -17.10 8.68
CA THR A 19 -15.48 -17.38 9.80
C THR A 19 -14.77 -16.14 10.31
N GLY A 20 -14.68 -15.08 9.52
CA GLY A 20 -13.87 -13.90 9.79
C GLY A 20 -12.36 -14.16 9.59
N GLU A 21 -11.98 -15.33 9.08
CA GLU A 21 -10.57 -15.67 8.86
C GLU A 21 -9.94 -14.74 7.82
N ARG A 22 -8.79 -14.18 8.19
CA ARG A 22 -7.98 -13.32 7.31
C ARG A 22 -6.68 -14.04 6.97
N ARG A 23 -6.36 -14.10 5.68
CA ARG A 23 -5.14 -14.72 5.17
C ARG A 23 -4.36 -13.76 4.31
N VAL A 24 -3.04 -13.75 4.48
CA VAL A 24 -2.10 -13.02 3.63
C VAL A 24 -1.07 -14.01 3.13
N LEU A 25 -0.89 -14.08 1.83
CA LEU A 25 0.08 -14.98 1.21
C LEU A 25 0.65 -14.38 -0.08
N PRO A 26 1.84 -14.80 -0.52
CA PRO A 26 2.38 -14.38 -1.80
C PRO A 26 1.41 -14.69 -2.94
N THR A 27 1.18 -13.76 -3.86
CA THR A 27 0.24 -13.95 -4.98
C THR A 27 0.64 -15.14 -5.86
N ARG A 28 1.95 -15.42 -6.00
CA ARG A 28 2.44 -16.61 -6.72
C ARG A 28 1.95 -17.92 -6.05
N GLU A 29 1.87 -17.96 -4.74
CA GLU A 29 1.41 -19.14 -3.99
C GLU A 29 -0.11 -19.27 -4.08
N ALA A 30 -0.85 -18.15 -3.98
CA ALA A 30 -2.29 -18.12 -4.22
C ALA A 30 -2.63 -18.66 -5.62
N ALA A 31 -1.88 -18.21 -6.63
CA ALA A 31 -2.03 -18.65 -8.02
C ALA A 31 -1.68 -20.13 -8.20
N ALA A 32 -0.58 -20.60 -7.61
CA ALA A 32 -0.18 -22.01 -7.69
C ALA A 32 -1.17 -22.96 -7.00
N ALA A 33 -1.80 -22.49 -5.90
CA ALA A 33 -2.85 -23.22 -5.19
C ALA A 33 -4.23 -23.11 -5.86
N GLY A 34 -4.37 -22.33 -6.95
CA GLY A 34 -5.64 -22.11 -7.65
C GLY A 34 -6.70 -21.42 -6.78
N LEU A 35 -6.28 -20.60 -5.81
CA LEU A 35 -7.19 -19.90 -4.92
C LEU A 35 -8.06 -18.91 -5.68
N ARG A 36 -9.35 -18.94 -5.40
CA ARG A 36 -10.35 -18.06 -5.99
C ARG A 36 -11.13 -17.32 -4.90
N ALA A 37 -11.76 -16.23 -5.31
CA ALA A 37 -12.70 -15.47 -4.48
C ALA A 37 -14.03 -15.30 -5.21
N ASP A 38 -15.11 -15.10 -4.46
CA ASP A 38 -16.41 -14.77 -5.03
C ASP A 38 -16.39 -13.32 -5.57
N ILE A 39 -15.86 -12.40 -4.75
CA ILE A 39 -15.69 -11.00 -5.11
C ILE A 39 -14.23 -10.61 -4.84
N ALA A 40 -13.61 -9.96 -5.82
CA ALA A 40 -12.24 -9.50 -5.61
C ALA A 40 -11.92 -8.17 -6.26
N THR A 41 -10.85 -7.58 -5.74
CA THR A 41 -10.16 -6.42 -6.27
C THR A 41 -8.66 -6.74 -6.43
N GLY A 42 -7.89 -5.79 -6.95
CA GLY A 42 -6.47 -5.95 -7.17
C GLY A 42 -6.10 -6.25 -8.61
N HIS A 43 -4.83 -6.07 -8.92
CA HIS A 43 -4.30 -6.13 -10.30
C HIS A 43 -4.63 -7.43 -11.05
N SER A 44 -4.61 -8.56 -10.35
CA SER A 44 -4.83 -9.90 -10.93
C SER A 44 -6.24 -10.44 -10.72
N ALA A 45 -7.13 -9.70 -10.05
CA ALA A 45 -8.42 -10.19 -9.57
C ALA A 45 -9.35 -10.75 -10.64
N LYS A 46 -9.38 -10.13 -11.85
CA LYS A 46 -10.23 -10.58 -12.96
C LYS A 46 -9.99 -12.05 -13.37
N ARG A 47 -8.83 -12.60 -13.05
CA ARG A 47 -8.48 -14.00 -13.36
C ARG A 47 -8.95 -14.95 -12.27
N TRP A 48 -9.07 -14.46 -11.03
CA TRP A 48 -9.21 -15.29 -9.83
C TRP A 48 -10.54 -15.09 -9.08
N ALA A 49 -11.43 -14.24 -9.60
CA ALA A 49 -12.71 -13.96 -8.99
C ALA A 49 -13.87 -14.10 -9.98
N GLU A 50 -15.05 -14.38 -9.44
CA GLU A 50 -16.31 -14.38 -10.22
C GLU A 50 -16.75 -12.94 -10.49
N ARG A 51 -16.62 -12.05 -9.50
CA ARG A 51 -16.94 -10.63 -9.60
C ARG A 51 -15.73 -9.77 -9.27
N PHE A 52 -15.46 -8.80 -10.13
CA PHE A 52 -14.37 -7.84 -9.97
C PHE A 52 -14.91 -6.47 -9.55
N VAL A 53 -14.27 -5.87 -8.56
CA VAL A 53 -14.49 -4.48 -8.11
C VAL A 53 -13.22 -3.67 -8.37
N ASN A 54 -13.39 -2.45 -8.89
CA ASN A 54 -12.25 -1.54 -9.10
C ASN A 54 -11.56 -1.21 -7.78
N GLU A 55 -10.22 -1.15 -7.78
CA GLU A 55 -9.42 -0.94 -6.57
C GLU A 55 -9.72 0.42 -5.89
N LEU A 56 -9.98 1.49 -6.65
CA LEU A 56 -10.29 2.80 -6.09
C LEU A 56 -11.69 2.82 -5.45
N ILE A 57 -12.65 2.10 -6.03
CA ILE A 57 -13.98 1.94 -5.44
C ILE A 57 -13.89 1.12 -4.14
N ALA A 58 -13.17 -0.01 -4.18
CA ALA A 58 -12.95 -0.82 -2.99
C ALA A 58 -12.20 -0.04 -1.90
N LEU A 59 -11.25 0.84 -2.27
CA LEU A 59 -10.54 1.70 -1.34
C LEU A 59 -11.48 2.72 -0.67
N ALA A 60 -12.36 3.38 -1.45
CA ALA A 60 -13.33 4.33 -0.93
C ALA A 60 -14.30 3.66 0.05
N GLN A 61 -14.92 2.55 -0.36
CA GLN A 61 -15.85 1.76 0.48
C GLN A 61 -15.17 1.23 1.75
N GLY A 62 -13.92 0.78 1.63
CA GLY A 62 -13.13 0.33 2.78
C GLY A 62 -12.80 1.46 3.76
N GLY A 63 -12.53 2.66 3.23
CA GLY A 63 -12.35 3.86 4.03
C GLY A 63 -13.62 4.25 4.78
N GLU A 64 -14.76 4.31 4.11
CA GLU A 64 -16.08 4.59 4.73
C GLU A 64 -16.37 3.62 5.89
N ARG A 65 -16.13 2.33 5.66
CA ARG A 65 -16.38 1.29 6.66
C ARG A 65 -15.47 1.39 7.88
N LEU A 66 -14.17 1.68 7.69
CA LEU A 66 -13.17 1.63 8.76
C LEU A 66 -12.96 2.96 9.48
N ILE A 67 -13.13 4.09 8.79
CA ILE A 67 -12.93 5.43 9.35
C ILE A 67 -14.22 5.95 9.97
N GLY A 68 -15.36 5.67 9.33
CA GLY A 68 -16.68 6.07 9.83
C GLY A 68 -16.96 7.58 9.75
N GLY A 69 -16.14 8.34 9.03
CA GLY A 69 -16.29 9.78 8.81
C GLY A 69 -16.71 10.12 7.38
N SER A 70 -17.33 11.29 7.19
CA SER A 70 -17.74 11.78 5.87
C SER A 70 -16.59 12.41 5.07
N ASP A 71 -15.54 12.85 5.76
CA ASP A 71 -14.42 13.59 5.20
C ASP A 71 -13.11 12.89 5.58
N PHE A 72 -12.42 12.36 4.58
CA PHE A 72 -11.09 11.74 4.76
C PHE A 72 -10.28 11.70 3.48
N LEU A 73 -8.97 11.61 3.64
CA LEU A 73 -8.03 11.24 2.60
C LEU A 73 -7.41 9.90 2.98
N LEU A 74 -7.61 8.91 2.13
CA LEU A 74 -7.10 7.56 2.32
C LEU A 74 -6.17 7.21 1.17
N VAL A 75 -4.95 6.80 1.51
CA VAL A 75 -3.88 6.46 0.58
C VAL A 75 -3.57 4.98 0.72
N ASP A 76 -3.53 4.25 -0.37
CA ASP A 76 -3.05 2.87 -0.41
C ASP A 76 -1.67 2.80 -1.03
N VAL A 77 -0.69 2.34 -0.28
CA VAL A 77 0.69 2.14 -0.77
C VAL A 77 0.99 0.66 -0.84
N GLY A 78 0.94 0.16 -2.07
CA GLY A 78 1.20 -1.23 -2.39
C GLY A 78 2.66 -1.49 -2.73
N SER A 79 2.90 -2.68 -3.30
CA SER A 79 4.22 -3.05 -3.83
C SER A 79 4.56 -2.33 -5.12
N ARG A 80 3.54 -2.01 -5.94
CA ARG A 80 3.70 -1.51 -7.29
C ARG A 80 3.28 -0.06 -7.49
N ASP A 81 2.23 0.37 -6.85
CA ASP A 81 1.60 1.67 -7.08
C ASP A 81 1.11 2.30 -5.77
N VAL A 82 0.90 3.60 -5.85
CA VAL A 82 0.24 4.40 -4.83
C VAL A 82 -1.09 4.84 -5.40
N LYS A 83 -2.16 4.69 -4.63
CA LYS A 83 -3.52 5.12 -4.95
C LYS A 83 -4.04 5.99 -3.82
N TYR A 84 -4.92 6.92 -4.13
CA TYR A 84 -5.67 7.59 -3.08
C TYR A 84 -7.11 7.85 -3.47
N VAL A 85 -7.94 8.01 -2.45
CA VAL A 85 -9.29 8.51 -2.54
C VAL A 85 -9.49 9.61 -1.51
N ARG A 86 -10.18 10.67 -1.90
CA ARG A 86 -10.59 11.75 -1.01
C ARG A 86 -12.11 11.80 -0.94
N MET A 87 -12.65 11.58 0.24
CA MET A 87 -14.07 11.73 0.51
C MET A 87 -14.35 13.14 1.08
N ARG A 88 -15.46 13.75 0.66
CA ARG A 88 -15.98 15.00 1.18
C ARG A 88 -17.50 14.92 1.29
N ASN A 89 -18.03 15.23 2.46
CA ASN A 89 -19.47 15.12 2.75
C ASN A 89 -20.06 13.73 2.41
N GLY A 90 -19.30 12.67 2.58
CA GLY A 90 -19.71 11.29 2.25
C GLY A 90 -19.72 10.96 0.76
N GLU A 91 -19.18 11.81 -0.10
CA GLU A 91 -19.06 11.57 -1.54
C GLU A 91 -17.60 11.47 -1.97
N LEU A 92 -17.34 10.64 -2.98
CA LEU A 92 -16.01 10.50 -3.57
C LEU A 92 -15.68 11.75 -4.41
N ALA A 93 -14.89 12.66 -3.83
CA ALA A 93 -14.54 13.95 -4.42
C ALA A 93 -13.33 13.87 -5.38
N GLU A 94 -12.32 13.08 -5.01
CA GLU A 94 -11.09 12.93 -5.79
C GLU A 94 -10.59 11.49 -5.67
N MET A 95 -10.00 10.98 -6.74
CA MET A 95 -9.27 9.72 -6.75
C MET A 95 -8.19 9.74 -7.82
N ASP A 96 -7.05 9.12 -7.54
CA ASP A 96 -5.98 8.96 -8.51
C ASP A 96 -5.08 7.78 -8.14
N TRP A 97 -4.24 7.35 -9.08
CA TRP A 97 -3.19 6.36 -8.87
C TRP A 97 -1.95 6.70 -9.68
N THR A 98 -0.77 6.31 -9.17
CA THR A 98 0.47 6.52 -9.91
C THR A 98 0.53 5.59 -11.12
N ALA A 99 0.60 6.19 -12.31
CA ALA A 99 0.76 5.47 -13.58
C ALA A 99 2.23 5.28 -13.98
N THR A 100 3.17 5.84 -13.21
CA THR A 100 4.59 5.85 -13.53
C THR A 100 5.33 4.64 -12.92
N CYS A 101 6.44 4.25 -13.53
CA CYS A 101 7.34 3.19 -13.05
C CYS A 101 7.95 3.46 -11.64
N GLY A 102 7.75 4.68 -11.10
CA GLY A 102 8.10 5.06 -9.74
C GLY A 102 7.37 4.28 -8.65
N ALA A 103 6.41 3.51 -9.06
CA ALA A 103 5.55 2.75 -8.20
C ALA A 103 6.14 1.45 -7.63
N LEU A 104 7.22 0.91 -8.13
CA LEU A 104 7.86 -0.28 -7.55
C LEU A 104 8.49 -0.03 -6.17
N THR A 105 7.94 0.89 -5.42
CA THR A 105 8.52 1.42 -4.19
C THR A 105 8.43 0.44 -3.03
N GLY A 106 7.26 -0.11 -2.76
CA GLY A 106 7.10 -1.12 -1.73
C GLY A 106 7.84 -2.41 -2.05
N PHE A 107 7.82 -2.83 -3.34
CA PHE A 107 8.56 -4.00 -3.79
C PHE A 107 10.07 -3.80 -3.67
N THR A 108 10.59 -2.62 -4.00
CA THR A 108 12.02 -2.31 -3.87
C THR A 108 12.47 -2.36 -2.42
N LEU A 109 11.71 -1.76 -1.48
CA LEU A 109 12.03 -1.88 -0.06
C LEU A 109 11.96 -3.32 0.43
N GLU A 110 10.99 -4.12 -0.03
CA GLU A 110 10.92 -5.55 0.31
C GLU A 110 12.16 -6.31 -0.21
N LEU A 111 12.62 -6.04 -1.43
CA LEU A 111 13.84 -6.64 -1.99
C LEU A 111 15.09 -6.23 -1.21
N LEU A 112 15.26 -4.93 -0.94
CA LEU A 112 16.39 -4.43 -0.17
C LEU A 112 16.41 -5.00 1.26
N GLY A 113 15.24 -5.10 1.89
CA GLY A 113 15.10 -5.73 3.20
C GLY A 113 15.56 -7.18 3.21
N LYS A 114 15.19 -7.95 2.19
CA LYS A 114 15.64 -9.34 2.03
C LYS A 114 17.13 -9.45 1.71
N TYR A 115 17.62 -8.62 0.80
CA TYR A 115 19.01 -8.66 0.36
C TYR A 115 20.00 -8.32 1.49
N TYR A 116 19.68 -7.28 2.27
CA TYR A 116 20.53 -6.83 3.38
C TYR A 116 20.13 -7.43 4.74
N SER A 117 19.12 -8.31 4.79
CA SER A 117 18.58 -8.88 6.05
C SER A 117 18.17 -7.79 7.06
N MET A 118 17.51 -6.72 6.57
CA MET A 118 17.18 -5.53 7.36
C MET A 118 15.97 -5.74 8.26
N ASP A 119 16.11 -5.34 9.52
CA ASP A 119 14.96 -5.08 10.38
C ASP A 119 14.58 -3.59 10.29
N TYR A 120 13.56 -3.28 9.50
CA TYR A 120 13.07 -1.91 9.32
C TYR A 120 12.53 -1.25 10.61
N ALA A 121 12.27 -2.03 11.65
CA ALA A 121 11.87 -1.47 12.93
C ALA A 121 13.06 -0.88 13.69
N ALA A 122 14.27 -1.41 13.46
CA ALA A 122 15.51 -0.98 14.10
C ALA A 122 16.20 0.17 13.33
N VAL A 123 15.82 0.42 12.07
CA VAL A 123 16.44 1.50 11.28
C VAL A 123 15.85 2.85 11.67
N GLU A 124 16.70 3.80 12.01
CA GLU A 124 16.28 5.18 12.28
C GLU A 124 15.98 5.95 10.99
N PRO A 125 14.89 6.76 10.95
CA PRO A 125 14.59 7.59 9.80
C PRO A 125 15.70 8.62 9.55
N SER A 126 16.02 8.88 8.29
CA SER A 126 16.96 9.92 7.90
C SER A 126 16.26 11.25 7.67
N PRO A 127 16.86 12.40 8.09
CA PRO A 127 16.38 13.71 7.68
C PRO A 127 16.70 14.02 6.21
N LYS A 128 17.65 13.29 5.60
CA LYS A 128 18.01 13.39 4.19
C LYS A 128 17.19 12.43 3.36
N SER A 129 16.99 12.74 2.09
CA SER A 129 16.36 11.86 1.12
C SER A 129 17.20 11.72 -0.14
N VAL A 130 17.04 10.61 -0.85
CA VAL A 130 17.46 10.50 -2.24
C VAL A 130 16.27 10.78 -3.14
N PRO A 131 16.46 11.42 -4.32
CA PRO A 131 15.41 11.56 -5.32
C PRO A 131 14.99 10.17 -5.83
N VAL A 132 13.74 9.78 -5.64
CA VAL A 132 13.20 8.52 -6.12
C VAL A 132 12.24 8.80 -7.27
N THR A 133 12.76 8.96 -8.49
CA THR A 133 11.92 9.13 -9.68
C THR A 133 11.24 7.81 -10.04
N CYS A 134 11.96 6.70 -9.91
CA CYS A 134 11.41 5.33 -9.93
C CYS A 134 12.26 4.42 -9.02
N GLY A 135 11.71 3.26 -8.64
CA GLY A 135 12.39 2.33 -7.74
C GLY A 135 13.75 1.86 -8.28
N VAL A 136 13.88 1.69 -9.58
CA VAL A 136 15.15 1.25 -10.21
C VAL A 136 16.22 2.35 -10.15
N LEU A 137 15.89 3.58 -10.57
CA LEU A 137 16.83 4.72 -10.50
C LEU A 137 17.17 5.11 -9.06
N GLY A 138 16.21 4.96 -8.15
CA GLY A 138 16.47 5.21 -6.72
C GLY A 138 17.42 4.17 -6.11
N MET A 139 17.40 2.91 -6.58
CA MET A 139 18.37 1.91 -6.16
C MET A 139 19.80 2.25 -6.61
N GLU A 140 19.98 2.76 -7.81
CA GLU A 140 21.29 3.21 -8.29
C GLU A 140 21.88 4.23 -7.31
N GLN A 141 21.13 5.25 -6.94
CA GLN A 141 21.57 6.25 -5.96
C GLN A 141 21.85 5.67 -4.57
N LEU A 142 21.06 4.68 -4.15
CA LEU A 142 21.33 3.97 -2.89
C LEU A 142 22.68 3.24 -2.95
N PHE A 143 22.97 2.53 -4.04
CA PHE A 143 24.25 1.82 -4.20
C PHE A 143 25.43 2.78 -4.31
N GLU A 144 25.28 3.94 -4.94
CA GLU A 144 26.29 5.00 -4.96
C GLU A 144 26.62 5.47 -3.53
N LEU A 145 25.62 5.78 -2.72
CA LEU A 145 25.81 6.15 -1.32
C LEU A 145 26.59 5.09 -0.53
N VAL A 146 26.23 3.82 -0.71
CA VAL A 146 26.93 2.71 -0.03
C VAL A 146 28.37 2.61 -0.52
N SER A 147 28.63 2.81 -1.82
CA SER A 147 30.00 2.79 -2.38
C SER A 147 30.87 3.95 -1.91
N GLU A 148 30.26 5.08 -1.56
CA GLU A 148 30.89 6.25 -0.94
C GLU A 148 31.13 6.08 0.58
N GLY A 149 30.73 4.94 1.15
CA GLY A 149 30.94 4.63 2.57
C GLY A 149 29.80 5.04 3.49
N VAL A 150 28.65 5.42 2.97
CA VAL A 150 27.45 5.63 3.80
C VAL A 150 26.96 4.28 4.31
N PRO A 151 26.65 4.13 5.62
CA PRO A 151 26.08 2.90 6.15
C PRO A 151 24.81 2.49 5.38
N VAL A 152 24.62 1.19 5.16
CA VAL A 152 23.50 0.66 4.38
C VAL A 152 22.16 1.07 4.97
N GLU A 153 22.05 1.06 6.31
CA GLU A 153 20.86 1.48 7.04
C GLU A 153 20.49 2.94 6.74
N GLU A 154 21.48 3.83 6.75
CA GLU A 154 21.28 5.24 6.42
C GLU A 154 20.92 5.44 4.94
N ALA A 155 21.56 4.72 4.02
CA ALA A 155 21.24 4.79 2.58
C ALA A 155 19.79 4.32 2.32
N ILE A 156 19.37 3.23 2.96
CA ILE A 156 17.98 2.73 2.90
C ILE A 156 17.01 3.71 3.56
N ALA A 157 17.38 4.34 4.68
CA ALA A 157 16.54 5.35 5.32
C ALA A 157 16.32 6.57 4.42
N ARG A 158 17.34 7.03 3.70
CA ARG A 158 17.22 8.12 2.70
C ARG A 158 16.33 7.71 1.53
N PHE A 159 16.42 6.47 1.09
CA PHE A 159 15.56 5.92 0.04
C PHE A 159 14.10 5.86 0.50
N ALA A 160 13.83 5.31 1.71
CA ALA A 160 12.49 5.26 2.29
C ALA A 160 11.87 6.67 2.44
N ARG A 161 12.69 7.65 2.86
CA ARG A 161 12.26 9.05 2.93
C ARG A 161 11.90 9.62 1.55
N GLY A 162 12.69 9.32 0.53
CA GLY A 162 12.39 9.72 -0.85
C GLY A 162 11.04 9.19 -1.33
N ILE A 163 10.72 7.94 -1.03
CA ILE A 163 9.42 7.32 -1.32
C ILE A 163 8.29 8.03 -0.55
N ALA A 164 8.46 8.24 0.75
CA ALA A 164 7.46 8.88 1.60
C ALA A 164 7.17 10.32 1.13
N MET A 165 8.20 11.09 0.79
CA MET A 165 8.04 12.43 0.24
C MET A 165 7.33 12.43 -1.12
N ASN A 166 7.63 11.48 -2.00
CA ASN A 166 6.93 11.37 -3.27
C ASN A 166 5.46 11.01 -3.08
N THR A 167 5.18 10.08 -2.18
CA THR A 167 3.79 9.73 -1.80
C THR A 167 3.06 10.97 -1.27
N HIS A 168 3.67 11.72 -0.37
CA HIS A 168 3.08 12.92 0.22
C HIS A 168 2.80 14.03 -0.82
N ARG A 169 3.75 14.26 -1.75
CA ARG A 169 3.53 15.19 -2.88
C ARG A 169 2.41 14.73 -3.81
N PHE A 170 2.36 13.45 -4.12
CA PHE A 170 1.33 12.90 -5.01
C PHE A 170 -0.09 13.14 -4.49
N ILE A 171 -0.29 13.11 -3.18
CA ILE A 171 -1.58 13.33 -2.53
C ILE A 171 -1.86 14.80 -2.17
N GLY A 172 -1.01 15.74 -2.61
CA GLY A 172 -1.18 17.19 -2.42
C GLY A 172 -0.69 17.73 -1.07
N GLU A 173 0.29 17.09 -0.46
CA GLU A 173 0.98 17.52 0.77
C GLU A 173 0.03 17.86 1.95
N PRO A 174 -0.93 16.99 2.29
CA PRO A 174 -1.86 17.24 3.39
C PRO A 174 -1.16 17.14 4.75
N PRO A 175 -1.67 17.85 5.79
CA PRO A 175 -1.14 17.75 7.15
C PRO A 175 -1.49 16.42 7.83
N ALA A 176 -2.52 15.71 7.35
CA ALA A 176 -2.94 14.42 7.91
C ALA A 176 -3.63 13.56 6.84
N PHE A 177 -3.46 12.25 6.94
CA PHE A 177 -4.15 11.28 6.08
C PHE A 177 -4.13 9.87 6.68
N TYR A 178 -5.03 9.01 6.19
CA TYR A 178 -5.04 7.59 6.48
C TYR A 178 -4.18 6.82 5.47
N LEU A 179 -3.46 5.81 5.95
CA LEU A 179 -2.61 4.97 5.11
C LEU A 179 -3.08 3.52 5.15
N SER A 180 -3.21 2.90 3.99
CA SER A 180 -3.48 1.48 3.81
C SER A 180 -2.40 0.80 2.95
N GLY A 181 -2.54 -0.52 2.77
CA GLY A 181 -1.63 -1.32 1.97
C GLY A 181 -0.46 -1.92 2.74
N GLY A 182 0.38 -2.68 2.04
CA GLY A 182 1.49 -3.39 2.68
C GLY A 182 2.51 -2.49 3.35
N MET A 183 2.64 -1.25 2.86
CA MET A 183 3.60 -0.28 3.41
C MET A 183 3.20 0.28 4.78
N CYS A 184 1.94 0.13 5.22
CA CYS A 184 1.53 0.43 6.60
C CYS A 184 2.32 -0.34 7.65
N GLU A 185 2.84 -1.52 7.30
CA GLU A 185 3.56 -2.39 8.23
C GLU A 185 5.08 -2.13 8.23
N ASN A 186 5.57 -1.35 7.27
CA ASN A 186 6.97 -0.95 7.22
C ASN A 186 7.21 0.25 8.16
N ARG A 187 7.77 -0.02 9.35
CA ARG A 187 7.99 1.00 10.38
C ARG A 187 8.93 2.12 9.93
N LEU A 188 9.93 1.82 9.12
CA LEU A 188 10.82 2.85 8.57
C LEU A 188 10.04 3.78 7.64
N PHE A 189 9.26 3.24 6.70
CA PHE A 189 8.45 4.03 5.80
C PHE A 189 7.45 4.92 6.56
N MET A 190 6.74 4.36 7.55
CA MET A 190 5.79 5.10 8.38
C MET A 190 6.42 6.31 9.08
N ARG A 191 7.68 6.18 9.53
CA ARG A 191 8.44 7.25 10.20
C ARG A 191 9.18 8.18 9.24
N SER A 192 9.09 7.91 7.93
CA SER A 192 9.83 8.67 6.89
C SER A 192 9.03 9.82 6.27
N PHE A 193 7.78 10.05 6.67
CA PHE A 193 7.00 11.21 6.24
C PHE A 193 7.55 12.51 6.84
N PRO A 194 7.29 13.68 6.21
CA PRO A 194 7.76 14.97 6.73
C PRO A 194 7.30 15.23 8.17
N ASP A 195 8.11 15.96 8.92
CA ASP A 195 7.77 16.33 10.30
C ASP A 195 6.45 17.12 10.36
N GLY A 196 5.61 16.81 11.33
CA GLY A 196 4.29 17.43 11.49
C GLY A 196 3.19 16.84 10.62
N VAL A 197 3.46 15.87 9.76
CA VAL A 197 2.44 15.12 9.03
C VAL A 197 1.93 13.97 9.87
N GLU A 198 0.63 13.93 10.12
CA GLU A 198 -0.02 12.85 10.85
C GLU A 198 -0.44 11.74 9.87
N VAL A 199 0.13 10.54 10.03
CA VAL A 199 -0.19 9.37 9.20
C VAL A 199 -0.83 8.30 10.07
N GLN A 200 -2.11 8.01 9.84
CA GLN A 200 -2.86 7.01 10.59
C GLN A 200 -2.97 5.70 9.80
N PRO A 201 -2.30 4.61 10.25
CA PRO A 201 -2.36 3.33 9.54
C PRO A 201 -3.72 2.62 9.76
N LEU A 202 -4.31 2.13 8.67
CA LEU A 202 -5.50 1.27 8.68
C LEU A 202 -5.19 -0.20 8.38
N GLY A 203 -3.92 -0.50 8.07
CA GLY A 203 -3.48 -1.86 7.75
C GLY A 203 -3.72 -2.25 6.28
N ARG A 204 -3.51 -3.53 5.99
CA ARG A 204 -3.47 -4.04 4.61
C ARG A 204 -4.78 -4.61 4.09
N PHE A 205 -5.85 -4.63 4.89
CA PHE A 205 -7.13 -5.24 4.51
C PHE A 205 -8.19 -4.24 4.05
N VAL A 206 -7.87 -2.95 3.96
CA VAL A 206 -8.84 -1.89 3.61
C VAL A 206 -9.57 -2.18 2.29
N LEU A 207 -8.85 -2.58 1.25
CA LEU A 207 -9.45 -2.95 -0.04
C LEU A 207 -10.42 -4.14 0.10
N VAL A 208 -10.08 -5.13 0.92
CA VAL A 208 -10.95 -6.30 1.16
C VAL A 208 -12.16 -5.91 2.00
N GLU A 209 -12.00 -5.04 2.99
CA GLU A 209 -13.10 -4.50 3.79
C GLU A 209 -14.11 -3.73 2.93
N GLY A 210 -13.63 -3.04 1.90
CA GLY A 210 -14.49 -2.36 0.94
C GLY A 210 -15.39 -3.32 0.15
N LEU A 211 -14.93 -4.56 -0.08
CA LEU A 211 -15.74 -5.56 -0.78
C LEU A 211 -16.91 -6.10 0.05
N VAL A 212 -16.89 -5.89 1.37
CA VAL A 212 -18.01 -6.31 2.23
C VAL A 212 -19.30 -5.60 1.84
N ALA A 213 -19.23 -4.32 1.47
CA ALA A 213 -20.40 -3.56 0.99
C ALA A 213 -21.05 -4.22 -0.23
N GLU A 214 -20.26 -4.86 -1.09
CA GLU A 214 -20.76 -5.56 -2.28
C GLU A 214 -21.51 -6.86 -1.97
N VAL A 215 -21.22 -7.47 -0.81
CA VAL A 215 -21.97 -8.65 -0.31
C VAL A 215 -23.29 -8.20 0.30
N GLU A 216 -23.26 -7.10 1.07
CA GLU A 216 -24.45 -6.54 1.74
C GLU A 216 -25.48 -6.01 0.74
N ALA A 217 -25.04 -5.48 -0.41
CA ALA A 217 -25.91 -4.97 -1.46
C ALA A 217 -26.68 -6.07 -2.24
N VAL A 218 -26.31 -7.35 -2.11
CA VAL A 218 -26.91 -8.49 -2.84
C VAL A 218 -27.86 -9.29 -1.94
N LEU A 219 -27.88 -9.04 -0.64
CA LEU A 219 -28.77 -9.65 0.35
C LEU A 219 -30.02 -8.80 0.58
#